data_43ee1e68ae45bc905e6a782c88a9d39d
#
_entry.id   43ee1e68ae45bc905e6a782c88a9d39d
#
_cell.length_a   1.000
_cell.length_b   1.000
_cell.length_c   1.000
_cell.angle_alpha   90.00
_cell.angle_beta   90.00
_cell.angle_gamma   90.00
#
_symmetry.space_group_name_H-M   'P 1'
#
loop_
_entity.id
_entity.type
_entity.pdbx_description
1 polymer ?
#
loop_
_entity_poly.entity_id
_entity_poly.type
_entity_poly.pdbx_seq_one_letter_code
_entity_poly.pdbx_strand_id
1 'polypeptide(L)'
;MHRSTNVHVKTVRNGRGIVARRDFVAGQLVCRIRGKIVSAATVWRYWDRDPQLAANCIRFDDEQFLNPHLQIGAFANHSCRPNAALVREGRTLALRAIAAIDAGTEVTHDYSTYIGADDVWTMRCNCGERGCRGRVRRFDRLPERTLKRYMKLGAIPDFILRTQ
;
A
#
# COMPACT_ATOMS: atom_id res chain seq x y z
N MET A 1 -3.00 -21.83 -2.34
CA MET A 1 -3.34 -20.53 -1.75
C MET A 1 -2.73 -20.44 -0.36
N HIS A 2 -1.59 -19.74 -0.18
CA HIS A 2 -0.99 -19.57 1.15
C HIS A 2 -1.88 -18.62 1.96
N ARG A 3 -2.67 -19.16 2.87
CA ARG A 3 -3.45 -18.37 3.82
C ARG A 3 -2.46 -17.65 4.75
N SER A 4 -2.47 -16.33 4.76
CA SER A 4 -1.80 -15.59 5.84
C SER A 4 -2.47 -15.98 7.16
N THR A 5 -1.69 -16.47 8.11
CA THR A 5 -2.21 -16.81 9.44
C THR A 5 -2.48 -15.56 10.29
N ASN A 6 -1.90 -14.42 9.90
CA ASN A 6 -1.87 -13.20 10.70
C ASN A 6 -3.02 -12.21 10.40
N VAL A 7 -3.62 -12.31 9.22
CA VAL A 7 -4.69 -11.40 8.77
C VAL A 7 -5.78 -12.15 8.01
N HIS A 8 -6.95 -11.55 7.90
CA HIS A 8 -8.06 -12.06 7.08
C HIS A 8 -8.80 -10.91 6.41
N VAL A 9 -9.52 -11.20 5.33
CA VAL A 9 -10.33 -10.20 4.62
C VAL A 9 -11.71 -10.11 5.28
N LYS A 10 -12.14 -8.89 5.57
CA LYS A 10 -13.50 -8.56 6.07
C LYS A 10 -14.09 -7.39 5.33
N THR A 11 -15.39 -7.21 5.45
CA THR A 11 -16.06 -5.95 5.09
C THR A 11 -15.66 -4.88 6.11
N VAL A 12 -15.19 -3.77 5.60
CA VAL A 12 -14.72 -2.59 6.34
C VAL A 12 -15.31 -1.33 5.70
N ARG A 13 -14.94 -0.15 6.21
CA ARG A 13 -15.47 1.13 5.71
C ARG A 13 -15.39 1.30 4.17
N ASN A 14 -14.28 0.90 3.57
CA ASN A 14 -14.04 1.08 2.13
C ASN A 14 -14.19 -0.24 1.33
N GLY A 15 -15.21 -1.02 1.62
CA GLY A 15 -15.46 -2.29 0.97
C GLY A 15 -14.80 -3.46 1.68
N ARG A 16 -13.91 -4.19 0.99
CA ARG A 16 -13.13 -5.27 1.61
C ARG A 16 -11.79 -4.73 2.09
N GLY A 17 -11.40 -5.10 3.29
CA GLY A 17 -10.09 -4.75 3.87
C GLY A 17 -9.46 -5.92 4.60
N ILE A 18 -8.18 -5.85 4.90
CA ILE A 18 -7.51 -6.82 5.75
C ILE A 18 -7.60 -6.39 7.22
N VAL A 19 -7.89 -7.35 8.08
CA VAL A 19 -8.04 -7.16 9.52
C VAL A 19 -7.05 -8.06 10.24
N ALA A 20 -6.40 -7.52 11.26
CA ALA A 20 -5.44 -8.23 12.10
C ALA A 20 -6.12 -9.38 12.86
N ARG A 21 -5.51 -10.56 12.88
CA ARG A 21 -5.97 -11.72 13.67
C ARG A 21 -5.32 -11.78 15.05
N ARG A 22 -4.26 -11.05 15.24
CA ARG A 22 -3.49 -10.93 16.47
C ARG A 22 -2.92 -9.53 16.61
N ASP A 23 -2.40 -9.22 17.78
CA ASP A 23 -1.70 -7.97 18.00
C ASP A 23 -0.35 -7.94 17.27
N PHE A 24 0.03 -6.73 16.83
CA PHE A 24 1.35 -6.44 16.27
C PHE A 24 1.96 -5.24 16.98
N VAL A 25 3.27 -5.29 17.18
CA VAL A 25 4.06 -4.12 17.58
C VAL A 25 4.77 -3.53 16.36
N ALA A 26 5.18 -2.28 16.44
CA ALA A 26 5.93 -1.61 15.37
C ALA A 26 7.13 -2.44 14.91
N GLY A 27 7.39 -2.50 13.59
CA GLY A 27 8.43 -3.28 12.95
C GLY A 27 8.03 -4.71 12.55
N GLN A 28 6.98 -5.28 13.14
CA GLN A 28 6.59 -6.66 12.82
C GLN A 28 6.00 -6.79 11.42
N LEU A 29 6.30 -7.93 10.78
CA LEU A 29 5.69 -8.34 9.52
C LEU A 29 4.22 -8.69 9.74
N VAL A 30 3.34 -7.95 9.08
CA VAL A 30 1.89 -8.22 9.08
C VAL A 30 1.55 -9.28 8.03
N CYS A 31 1.86 -9.01 6.77
CA CYS A 31 1.69 -9.97 5.68
C CYS A 31 2.59 -9.61 4.48
N ARG A 32 2.81 -10.60 3.59
CA ARG A 32 3.43 -10.38 2.29
C ARG A 32 2.38 -10.18 1.22
N ILE A 33 2.63 -9.23 0.32
CA ILE A 33 1.85 -9.05 -0.90
C ILE A 33 2.59 -9.79 -2.01
N ARG A 34 2.04 -10.93 -2.41
CA ARG A 34 2.57 -11.74 -3.50
C ARG A 34 1.83 -11.42 -4.79
N GLY A 35 2.45 -11.67 -5.91
CA GLY A 35 1.83 -11.46 -7.22
C GLY A 35 2.81 -11.66 -8.35
N LYS A 36 2.37 -11.35 -9.55
CA LYS A 36 3.19 -11.38 -10.76
C LYS A 36 3.85 -10.03 -10.95
N ILE A 37 5.17 -10.01 -11.14
CA ILE A 37 5.88 -8.80 -11.56
C ILE A 37 5.63 -8.61 -13.06
N VAL A 38 5.18 -7.42 -13.41
CA VAL A 38 4.87 -6.99 -14.78
C VAL A 38 5.58 -5.67 -15.08
N SER A 39 5.87 -5.40 -16.36
CA SER A 39 6.47 -4.13 -16.76
C SER A 39 5.48 -2.97 -16.70
N ALA A 40 5.97 -1.75 -16.59
CA ALA A 40 5.18 -0.52 -16.72
C ALA A 40 4.37 -0.51 -18.04
N ALA A 41 4.97 -0.91 -19.16
CA ALA A 41 4.27 -1.02 -20.45
C ALA A 41 3.08 -1.99 -20.41
N THR A 42 3.15 -3.03 -19.57
CA THR A 42 2.01 -3.95 -19.37
C THR A 42 0.90 -3.28 -18.57
N VAL A 43 1.24 -2.51 -17.53
CA VAL A 43 0.25 -1.76 -16.74
C VAL A 43 -0.43 -0.68 -17.59
N TRP A 44 0.31 0.02 -18.46
CA TRP A 44 -0.27 0.97 -19.41
C TRP A 44 -1.32 0.32 -20.32
N ARG A 45 -1.04 -0.89 -20.86
CA ARG A 45 -2.05 -1.64 -21.62
C ARG A 45 -3.26 -2.07 -20.80
N TYR A 46 -3.09 -2.27 -19.49
CA TYR A 46 -4.23 -2.55 -18.62
C TYR A 46 -5.14 -1.33 -18.48
N TRP A 47 -4.61 -0.10 -18.44
CA TRP A 47 -5.44 1.11 -18.41
C TRP A 47 -6.42 1.19 -19.58
N ASP A 48 -6.03 0.72 -20.77
CA ASP A 48 -6.88 0.70 -21.96
C ASP A 48 -7.96 -0.39 -21.94
N ARG A 49 -7.70 -1.51 -21.24
CA ARG A 49 -8.52 -2.72 -21.31
C ARG A 49 -9.28 -3.04 -20.03
N ASP A 50 -8.66 -2.85 -18.90
CA ASP A 50 -9.15 -3.12 -17.56
C ASP A 50 -8.53 -2.13 -16.57
N PRO A 51 -9.09 -0.90 -16.49
CA PRO A 51 -8.57 0.13 -15.59
C PRO A 51 -8.55 -0.29 -14.11
N GLN A 52 -9.45 -1.20 -13.70
CA GLN A 52 -9.47 -1.72 -12.34
C GLN A 52 -8.25 -2.61 -12.06
N LEU A 53 -7.86 -3.43 -13.02
CA LEU A 53 -6.65 -4.24 -12.93
C LEU A 53 -5.40 -3.36 -12.88
N ALA A 54 -5.35 -2.31 -13.72
CA ALA A 54 -4.25 -1.34 -13.71
C ALA A 54 -4.11 -0.65 -12.35
N ALA A 55 -5.23 -0.14 -11.80
CA ALA A 55 -5.28 0.54 -10.51
C ALA A 55 -4.86 -0.35 -9.34
N ASN A 56 -5.00 -1.67 -9.47
CA ASN A 56 -4.59 -2.64 -8.44
C ASN A 56 -3.10 -3.02 -8.53
N CYS A 57 -2.40 -2.65 -9.60
CA CYS A 57 -0.97 -2.89 -9.70
C CYS A 57 -0.20 -1.94 -8.79
N ILE A 58 0.70 -2.50 -8.00
CA ILE A 58 1.49 -1.74 -7.02
C ILE A 58 2.89 -1.54 -7.60
N ARG A 59 3.37 -0.31 -7.65
CA ARG A 59 4.73 -0.03 -8.11
C ARG A 59 5.73 -0.83 -7.29
N PHE A 60 6.63 -1.53 -7.99
CA PHE A 60 7.60 -2.44 -7.39
C PHE A 60 9.04 -1.90 -7.48
N ASP A 61 9.35 -1.23 -8.58
CA ASP A 61 10.56 -0.41 -8.81
C ASP A 61 10.29 0.59 -9.95
N ASP A 62 11.36 1.13 -10.56
CA ASP A 62 11.23 2.21 -11.55
C ASP A 62 10.45 1.79 -12.80
N GLU A 63 10.56 0.53 -13.22
CA GLU A 63 9.94 0.01 -14.46
C GLU A 63 8.99 -1.16 -14.24
N GLN A 64 8.85 -1.63 -13.00
CA GLN A 64 8.11 -2.84 -12.68
C GLN A 64 7.00 -2.57 -11.67
N PHE A 65 5.93 -3.31 -11.83
CA PHE A 65 4.78 -3.33 -10.93
C PHE A 65 4.50 -4.75 -10.45
N LEU A 66 4.03 -4.88 -9.23
CA LEU A 66 3.47 -6.10 -8.72
C LEU A 66 1.97 -6.12 -8.99
N ASN A 67 1.50 -7.09 -9.77
CA ASN A 67 0.08 -7.39 -9.90
C ASN A 67 -0.28 -8.44 -8.83
N PRO A 68 -0.97 -8.05 -7.74
CA PRO A 68 -1.22 -8.94 -6.62
C PRO A 68 -2.33 -9.96 -6.86
N HIS A 69 -3.11 -9.81 -7.89
CA HIS A 69 -4.17 -10.72 -8.35
C HIS A 69 -4.94 -11.41 -7.20
N LEU A 70 -5.74 -10.66 -6.47
CA LEU A 70 -6.60 -11.16 -5.38
C LEU A 70 -5.87 -11.86 -4.20
N GLN A 71 -4.55 -11.71 -4.09
CA GLN A 71 -3.83 -12.15 -2.89
C GLN A 71 -4.27 -11.32 -1.68
N ILE A 72 -4.19 -11.90 -0.48
CA ILE A 72 -4.75 -11.29 0.73
C ILE A 72 -4.25 -9.86 0.98
N GLY A 73 -2.97 -9.60 0.74
CA GLY A 73 -2.36 -8.27 0.94
C GLY A 73 -2.85 -7.20 -0.04
N ALA A 74 -3.46 -7.59 -1.18
CA ALA A 74 -4.04 -6.66 -2.14
C ALA A 74 -5.30 -5.95 -1.60
N PHE A 75 -5.87 -6.45 -0.51
CA PHE A 75 -7.04 -5.85 0.15
C PHE A 75 -6.66 -4.86 1.27
N ALA A 76 -5.38 -4.51 1.43
CA ALA A 76 -4.99 -3.48 2.38
C ALA A 76 -5.39 -2.09 1.86
N ASN A 77 -6.34 -1.46 2.53
CA ASN A 77 -6.86 -0.16 2.15
C ASN A 77 -5.90 0.99 2.47
N HIS A 78 -6.17 2.12 1.82
CA HIS A 78 -5.48 3.37 2.12
C HIS A 78 -5.99 4.02 3.41
N SER A 79 -5.06 4.58 4.20
CA SER A 79 -5.35 5.58 5.22
C SER A 79 -4.34 6.73 5.17
N CYS A 80 -4.82 7.95 5.43
CA CYS A 80 -3.95 9.12 5.64
C CYS A 80 -3.22 9.09 6.99
N ARG A 81 -3.63 8.18 7.88
CA ARG A 81 -2.98 7.87 9.16
C ARG A 81 -2.82 6.35 9.29
N PRO A 82 -1.96 5.74 8.47
CA PRO A 82 -1.83 4.29 8.41
C PRO A 82 -1.19 3.72 9.67
N ASN A 83 -1.46 2.44 9.93
CA ASN A 83 -0.82 1.65 10.99
C ASN A 83 0.24 0.67 10.44
N ALA A 84 0.34 0.53 9.12
CA ALA A 84 1.37 -0.26 8.46
C ALA A 84 2.03 0.53 7.32
N ALA A 85 3.22 0.12 6.91
CA ALA A 85 3.93 0.62 5.75
C ALA A 85 4.14 -0.51 4.73
N LEU A 86 4.08 -0.13 3.45
CA LEU A 86 4.50 -0.99 2.36
C LEU A 86 6.03 -0.93 2.24
N VAL A 87 6.68 -2.08 2.30
CA VAL A 87 8.13 -2.20 2.13
C VAL A 87 8.46 -3.24 1.08
N ARG A 88 9.60 -3.08 0.41
CA ARG A 88 10.12 -4.08 -0.53
C ARG A 88 11.05 -5.04 0.20
N GLU A 89 10.81 -6.33 0.06
CA GLU A 89 11.65 -7.41 0.58
C GLU A 89 12.07 -8.34 -0.57
N GLY A 90 13.23 -8.09 -1.16
CA GLY A 90 13.71 -8.81 -2.33
C GLY A 90 12.73 -8.69 -3.51
N ARG A 91 12.14 -9.81 -3.92
CA ARG A 91 11.16 -9.87 -5.03
C ARG A 91 9.70 -9.88 -4.55
N THR A 92 9.43 -9.43 -3.33
CA THR A 92 8.07 -9.30 -2.79
C THR A 92 7.87 -7.95 -2.14
N LEU A 93 6.61 -7.53 -2.01
CA LEU A 93 6.20 -6.44 -1.14
C LEU A 93 5.68 -7.01 0.17
N ALA A 94 5.86 -6.27 1.24
CA ALA A 94 5.37 -6.65 2.55
C ALA A 94 4.71 -5.45 3.25
N LEU A 95 3.74 -5.74 4.10
CA LEU A 95 3.20 -4.77 5.04
C LEU A 95 3.84 -5.02 6.40
N ARG A 96 4.51 -3.98 6.93
CA ARG A 96 5.06 -3.95 8.29
C ARG A 96 4.30 -2.97 9.13
N ALA A 97 4.00 -3.34 10.36
CA ALA A 97 3.40 -2.44 11.34
C ALA A 97 4.34 -1.24 11.61
N ILE A 98 3.81 -0.03 11.60
CA ILE A 98 4.53 1.21 11.97
C ILE A 98 4.02 1.81 13.26
N ALA A 99 3.02 1.19 13.84
CA ALA A 99 2.43 1.46 15.16
C ALA A 99 1.92 0.13 15.74
N ALA A 100 1.48 0.12 16.99
CA ALA A 100 0.74 -1.00 17.55
C ALA A 100 -0.58 -1.19 16.76
N ILE A 101 -0.94 -2.44 16.48
CA ILE A 101 -2.16 -2.84 15.80
C ILE A 101 -2.80 -3.94 16.64
N ASP A 102 -3.93 -3.65 17.25
CA ASP A 102 -4.65 -4.64 18.02
C ASP A 102 -5.40 -5.64 17.13
N ALA A 103 -5.58 -6.85 17.62
CA ALA A 103 -6.43 -7.85 16.96
C ALA A 103 -7.82 -7.26 16.68
N GLY A 104 -8.36 -7.53 15.50
CA GLY A 104 -9.63 -6.97 15.04
C GLY A 104 -9.53 -5.59 14.34
N THR A 105 -8.37 -4.94 14.39
CA THR A 105 -8.14 -3.64 13.73
C THR A 105 -7.88 -3.83 12.22
N GLU A 106 -8.42 -2.94 11.39
CA GLU A 106 -8.09 -2.88 9.97
C GLU A 106 -6.62 -2.47 9.78
N VAL A 107 -5.89 -3.22 8.94
CA VAL A 107 -4.52 -2.89 8.54
C VAL A 107 -4.55 -2.01 7.31
N THR A 108 -4.00 -0.82 7.41
CA THR A 108 -3.99 0.17 6.35
C THR A 108 -2.58 0.69 6.07
N HIS A 109 -2.34 1.12 4.82
CA HIS A 109 -1.10 1.80 4.46
C HIS A 109 -1.38 3.04 3.61
N ASP A 110 -0.41 3.93 3.46
CA ASP A 110 -0.61 5.13 2.66
C ASP A 110 -0.20 4.87 1.20
N TYR A 111 -1.17 4.88 0.29
CA TYR A 111 -0.92 4.65 -1.14
C TYR A 111 0.03 5.68 -1.75
N SER A 112 0.06 6.90 -1.22
CA SER A 112 0.99 7.94 -1.70
C SER A 112 2.46 7.52 -1.58
N THR A 113 2.80 6.56 -0.70
CA THR A 113 4.20 6.16 -0.46
C THR A 113 4.81 5.33 -1.61
N TYR A 114 4.01 4.86 -2.57
CA TYR A 114 4.49 4.11 -3.72
C TYR A 114 4.02 4.65 -5.09
N ILE A 115 3.43 5.84 -5.10
CA ILE A 115 3.07 6.55 -6.32
C ILE A 115 4.23 7.50 -6.64
N GLY A 116 4.96 7.21 -7.71
CA GLY A 116 6.13 7.98 -8.15
C GLY A 116 5.76 9.34 -8.76
N ALA A 117 6.77 10.18 -9.02
CA ALA A 117 6.57 11.51 -9.59
C ALA A 117 6.04 11.47 -11.04
N ASP A 118 6.27 10.37 -11.75
CA ASP A 118 5.83 10.07 -13.11
C ASP A 118 4.44 9.39 -13.19
N ASP A 119 3.88 8.97 -12.04
CA ASP A 119 2.56 8.36 -12.00
C ASP A 119 1.44 9.40 -12.16
N VAL A 120 0.44 9.04 -12.95
CA VAL A 120 -0.77 9.86 -13.18
C VAL A 120 -1.94 9.44 -12.30
N TRP A 121 -1.83 8.31 -11.62
CA TRP A 121 -2.91 7.75 -10.83
C TRP A 121 -3.21 8.59 -9.58
N THR A 122 -4.49 8.77 -9.30
CA THR A 122 -4.99 9.47 -8.12
C THR A 122 -6.39 8.97 -7.78
N MET A 123 -6.82 9.10 -6.54
CA MET A 123 -8.19 8.78 -6.14
C MET A 123 -8.70 9.72 -5.04
N ARG A 124 -10.01 9.89 -4.96
CA ARG A 124 -10.65 10.53 -3.81
C ARG A 124 -10.44 9.66 -2.57
N CYS A 125 -9.97 10.26 -1.48
CA CYS A 125 -9.78 9.57 -0.22
C CYS A 125 -11.06 9.56 0.61
N ASN A 126 -11.42 8.39 1.12
CA ASN A 126 -12.55 8.17 2.04
C ASN A 126 -12.11 7.39 3.29
N CYS A 127 -10.87 7.59 3.77
CA CYS A 127 -10.33 6.82 4.89
C CYS A 127 -11.01 7.08 6.24
N GLY A 128 -11.73 8.19 6.38
CA GLY A 128 -12.43 8.54 7.62
C GLY A 128 -11.56 9.13 8.72
N GLU A 129 -10.28 9.32 8.48
CA GLU A 129 -9.37 9.93 9.45
C GLU A 129 -9.67 11.41 9.66
N ARG A 130 -9.51 11.90 10.90
CA ARG A 130 -9.68 13.32 11.23
C ARG A 130 -8.75 14.23 10.41
N GLY A 131 -7.55 13.77 10.06
CA GLY A 131 -6.58 14.48 9.21
C GLY A 131 -6.58 13.98 7.77
N CYS A 132 -7.71 13.53 7.23
CA CYS A 132 -7.83 13.05 5.86
C CYS A 132 -7.43 14.14 4.87
N ARG A 133 -6.56 13.80 3.91
CA ARG A 133 -6.08 14.71 2.86
C ARG A 133 -7.09 14.91 1.71
N GLY A 134 -8.24 14.22 1.75
CA GLY A 134 -9.31 14.29 0.75
C GLY A 134 -8.97 13.63 -0.58
N ARG A 135 -7.70 13.47 -0.90
CA ARG A 135 -7.20 12.85 -2.14
C ARG A 135 -5.87 12.15 -1.93
N VAL A 136 -5.74 10.95 -2.47
CA VAL A 136 -4.45 10.26 -2.62
C VAL A 136 -3.74 10.85 -3.83
N ARG A 137 -2.49 11.26 -3.65
CA ARG A 137 -1.65 11.88 -4.68
C ARG A 137 -0.27 11.23 -4.66
N ARG A 138 0.56 11.59 -5.63
CA ARG A 138 1.96 11.18 -5.70
C ARG A 138 2.72 11.53 -4.42
N PHE A 139 3.79 10.81 -4.19
CA PHE A 139 4.68 10.95 -3.04
C PHE A 139 5.20 12.39 -2.84
N ASP A 140 5.64 13.05 -3.92
CA ASP A 140 6.15 14.43 -3.92
C ASP A 140 5.10 15.49 -3.50
N ARG A 141 3.82 15.08 -3.41
CA ARG A 141 2.71 15.94 -2.95
C ARG A 141 2.28 15.69 -1.52
N LEU A 142 3.00 14.84 -0.79
CA LEU A 142 2.76 14.66 0.64
C LEU A 142 3.15 15.93 1.42
N PRO A 143 2.38 16.32 2.46
CA PRO A 143 2.80 17.37 3.38
C PRO A 143 4.18 17.04 3.99
N GLU A 144 5.05 18.04 4.10
CA GLU A 144 6.42 17.87 4.59
C GLU A 144 6.48 17.15 5.94
N ARG A 145 5.57 17.47 6.87
CA ARG A 145 5.48 16.78 8.17
C ARG A 145 5.19 15.29 8.02
N THR A 146 4.32 14.91 7.07
CA THR A 146 3.99 13.51 6.79
C THR A 146 5.19 12.80 6.17
N LEU A 147 5.86 13.44 5.23
CA LEU A 147 7.06 12.93 4.59
C LEU A 147 8.17 12.66 5.61
N LYS A 148 8.51 13.63 6.45
CA LYS A 148 9.52 13.49 7.52
C LYS A 148 9.17 12.33 8.46
N ARG A 149 7.89 12.18 8.82
CA ARG A 149 7.43 11.06 9.66
C ARG A 149 7.65 9.73 8.96
N TYR A 150 7.30 9.59 7.69
CA TYR A 150 7.45 8.34 6.94
C TYR A 150 8.92 7.98 6.72
N MET A 151 9.78 8.95 6.45
CA MET A 151 11.22 8.74 6.37
C MET A 151 11.77 8.19 7.68
N LYS A 152 11.42 8.81 8.82
CA LYS A 152 11.85 8.34 10.16
C LYS A 152 11.36 6.92 10.47
N LEU A 153 10.20 6.51 9.95
CA LEU A 153 9.62 5.19 10.17
C LEU A 153 10.08 4.14 9.15
N GLY A 154 10.92 4.51 8.17
CA GLY A 154 11.27 3.63 7.06
C GLY A 154 10.04 3.17 6.25
N ALA A 155 9.02 4.02 6.18
CA ALA A 155 7.73 3.70 5.58
C ALA A 155 7.63 4.05 4.09
N ILE A 156 8.75 4.38 3.47
CA ILE A 156 8.84 4.75 2.06
C ILE A 156 9.75 3.73 1.37
N PRO A 157 9.27 3.07 0.32
CA PRO A 157 10.10 2.17 -0.47
C PRO A 157 11.31 2.90 -1.07
N ASP A 158 12.45 2.23 -1.09
CA ASP A 158 13.74 2.80 -1.54
C ASP A 158 13.72 3.29 -3.00
N PHE A 159 12.95 2.64 -3.88
CA PHE A 159 12.80 3.05 -5.27
C PHE A 159 12.09 4.41 -5.40
N ILE A 160 11.20 4.75 -4.51
CA ILE A 160 10.55 6.07 -4.49
C ILE A 160 11.55 7.17 -4.10
N LEU A 161 12.47 6.88 -3.19
CA LEU A 161 13.49 7.84 -2.76
C LEU A 161 14.55 8.12 -3.83
N ARG A 162 14.73 7.21 -4.80
CA ARG A 162 15.69 7.37 -5.91
C ARG A 162 15.17 8.19 -7.08
N THR A 163 13.86 8.35 -7.20
CA THR A 163 13.19 9.06 -8.31
C THR A 163 12.98 10.56 -8.06
N GLN A 164 13.69 11.13 -7.08
CA GLN A 164 13.64 12.56 -6.75
C GLN A 164 14.81 13.34 -7.33
#